data_33cac37677117e4277dfbc31163c52ce
#
_entry.id   33cac37677117e4277dfbc31163c52ce
#
_cell.length_a   1.000
_cell.length_b   1.000
_cell.length_c   1.000
_cell.angle_alpha   90.00
_cell.angle_beta   90.00
_cell.angle_gamma   90.00
#
_symmetry.space_group_name_H-M   'P 1'
#
loop_
_entity.id
_entity.type
_entity.pdbx_description
1 polymer ?
#
loop_
_entity_poly.entity_id
_entity_poly.type
_entity_poly.pdbx_seq_one_letter_code
_entity_poly.pdbx_strand_id
1 'polypeptide(L)'
;AVGDATALALAPEDNMLHICIHSSIGHCFDNAMRALLDIRQIVEHYGTALNWERLIHTARQLRVTNALYFMLASTRNLLGLALDDKTLAALRPADNEMIPRAETLMFSRRGEMNIHISRLFGEKKLSAKLRHFFRRLLPAKETMTYAGGAAHTPFFYTKAYSRRIKYLVKSYGWKVLRSTFKDKTLTTQIQQTNEKNAVRDWLAS
;
A
#
# COMPACT_ATOMS: atom_id res chain seq x y z
N ALA A 1 5.09 13.37 -26.06
CA ALA A 1 4.04 14.36 -26.34
C ALA A 1 2.76 13.63 -26.72
N VAL A 2 1.63 14.10 -26.28
CA VAL A 2 0.32 13.58 -26.69
C VAL A 2 -0.31 14.69 -27.55
N GLY A 3 -0.19 14.55 -28.86
CA GLY A 3 -0.49 15.63 -29.79
C GLY A 3 0.45 16.83 -29.54
N ASP A 4 -0.10 18.04 -29.54
CA ASP A 4 0.66 19.28 -29.30
C ASP A 4 0.81 19.61 -27.80
N ALA A 5 0.35 18.76 -26.90
CA ALA A 5 0.41 19.01 -25.46
C ALA A 5 1.74 18.52 -24.86
N THR A 6 2.34 19.37 -24.03
CA THR A 6 3.51 19.01 -23.21
C THR A 6 3.02 18.52 -21.84
N ALA A 7 3.37 17.31 -21.47
CA ALA A 7 3.07 16.75 -20.15
C ALA A 7 4.36 16.58 -19.34
N LEU A 8 4.28 16.85 -18.04
CA LEU A 8 5.36 16.52 -17.10
C LEU A 8 5.27 15.03 -16.74
N ALA A 9 6.40 14.35 -16.80
CA ALA A 9 6.54 12.97 -16.35
C ALA A 9 7.49 12.91 -15.15
N LEU A 10 7.33 11.88 -14.32
CA LEU A 10 8.27 11.63 -13.24
C LEU A 10 9.65 11.29 -13.83
N ALA A 11 10.72 11.71 -13.14
CA ALA A 11 12.05 11.19 -13.44
C ALA A 11 12.07 9.67 -13.24
N PRO A 12 12.94 8.93 -13.95
CA PRO A 12 12.97 7.46 -13.86
C PRO A 12 13.14 6.93 -12.43
N GLU A 13 13.98 7.60 -11.63
CA GLU A 13 14.23 7.23 -10.24
C GLU A 13 12.98 7.45 -9.38
N ASP A 14 12.29 8.58 -9.58
CA ASP A 14 11.08 8.92 -8.84
C ASP A 14 9.93 7.97 -9.22
N ASN A 15 9.85 7.58 -10.49
CA ASN A 15 8.88 6.60 -10.98
C ASN A 15 9.16 5.21 -10.38
N MET A 16 10.42 4.76 -10.39
CA MET A 16 10.82 3.50 -9.78
C MET A 16 10.48 3.47 -8.29
N LEU A 17 10.81 4.53 -7.55
CA LEU A 17 10.52 4.64 -6.13
C LEU A 17 9.01 4.64 -5.87
N HIS A 18 8.25 5.34 -6.69
CA HIS A 18 6.78 5.33 -6.63
C HIS A 18 6.22 3.91 -6.82
N ILE A 19 6.69 3.17 -7.82
CA ILE A 19 6.26 1.78 -8.08
C ILE A 19 6.58 0.88 -6.88
N CYS A 20 7.78 0.99 -6.31
CA CYS A 20 8.19 0.24 -5.13
C CYS A 20 7.27 0.51 -3.94
N ILE A 21 7.04 1.78 -3.59
CA ILE A 21 6.19 2.18 -2.48
C ILE A 21 4.73 1.77 -2.71
N HIS A 22 4.22 2.05 -3.89
CA HIS A 22 2.82 1.80 -4.24
C HIS A 22 2.48 0.30 -4.18
N SER A 23 3.34 -0.54 -4.76
CA SER A 23 3.13 -1.98 -4.78
C SER A 23 3.33 -2.63 -3.41
N SER A 24 4.41 -2.30 -2.70
CA SER A 24 4.77 -2.97 -1.45
C SER A 24 4.00 -2.41 -0.25
N ILE A 25 4.07 -1.10 0.00
CA ILE A 25 3.45 -0.44 1.15
C ILE A 25 1.96 -0.16 0.90
N GLY A 26 1.64 0.37 -0.28
CA GLY A 26 0.27 0.76 -0.64
C GLY A 26 -0.68 -0.42 -0.82
N HIS A 27 -0.30 -1.38 -1.63
CA HIS A 27 -1.10 -2.53 -2.02
C HIS A 27 -0.70 -3.85 -1.36
N CYS A 28 0.31 -3.88 -0.50
CA CYS A 28 0.79 -5.11 0.15
C CYS A 28 1.00 -6.25 -0.85
N PHE A 29 1.64 -5.94 -1.97
CA PHE A 29 2.00 -6.87 -3.05
C PHE A 29 0.84 -7.44 -3.89
N ASP A 30 -0.38 -6.91 -3.81
CA ASP A 30 -1.51 -7.43 -4.62
C ASP A 30 -1.23 -7.35 -6.14
N ASN A 31 -0.35 -6.45 -6.59
CA ASN A 31 0.08 -6.29 -7.98
C ASN A 31 1.60 -6.48 -8.17
N ALA A 32 2.24 -7.27 -7.31
CA ALA A 32 3.69 -7.39 -7.24
C ALA A 32 4.33 -7.76 -8.58
N MET A 33 3.81 -8.78 -9.28
CA MET A 33 4.40 -9.24 -10.55
C MET A 33 4.46 -8.13 -11.60
N ARG A 34 3.40 -7.31 -11.70
CA ARG A 34 3.41 -6.16 -12.60
C ARG A 34 4.46 -5.15 -12.19
N ALA A 35 4.54 -4.83 -10.89
CA ALA A 35 5.53 -3.89 -10.39
C ALA A 35 6.97 -4.36 -10.64
N LEU A 36 7.26 -5.66 -10.48
CA LEU A 36 8.58 -6.22 -10.79
C LEU A 36 8.92 -6.08 -12.26
N LEU A 37 7.96 -6.33 -13.17
CA LEU A 37 8.14 -6.14 -14.61
C LEU A 37 8.39 -4.66 -14.94
N ASP A 38 7.62 -3.75 -14.34
CA ASP A 38 7.78 -2.30 -14.55
C ASP A 38 9.17 -1.83 -14.07
N ILE A 39 9.65 -2.31 -12.90
CA ILE A 39 10.99 -2.03 -12.37
C ILE A 39 12.06 -2.53 -13.33
N ARG A 40 11.95 -3.79 -13.79
CA ARG A 40 12.87 -4.36 -14.74
C ARG A 40 12.94 -3.52 -16.02
N GLN A 41 11.78 -3.13 -16.54
CA GLN A 41 11.69 -2.31 -17.76
C GLN A 41 12.37 -0.94 -17.58
N ILE A 42 12.20 -0.29 -16.44
CA ILE A 42 12.85 1.00 -16.14
C ILE A 42 14.38 0.82 -16.15
N VAL A 43 14.90 -0.21 -15.47
CA VAL A 43 16.35 -0.44 -15.42
C VAL A 43 16.92 -0.80 -16.79
N GLU A 44 16.24 -1.67 -17.56
CA GLU A 44 16.68 -2.05 -18.90
C GLU A 44 16.59 -0.87 -19.89
N HIS A 45 15.56 -0.04 -19.78
CA HIS A 45 15.37 1.10 -20.68
C HIS A 45 16.36 2.24 -20.43
N TYR A 46 16.57 2.61 -19.17
CA TYR A 46 17.42 3.75 -18.81
C TYR A 46 18.88 3.36 -18.59
N GLY A 47 19.17 2.12 -18.21
CA GLY A 47 20.53 1.58 -18.06
C GLY A 47 21.44 2.48 -17.21
N THR A 48 22.53 2.95 -17.82
CA THR A 48 23.52 3.83 -17.17
C THR A 48 23.02 5.26 -16.93
N ALA A 49 21.88 5.67 -17.52
CA ALA A 49 21.30 6.97 -17.29
C ALA A 49 20.54 7.06 -15.95
N LEU A 50 20.28 5.93 -15.29
CA LEU A 50 19.71 5.91 -13.96
C LEU A 50 20.71 6.41 -12.92
N ASN A 51 20.30 7.41 -12.16
CA ASN A 51 21.11 7.93 -11.05
C ASN A 51 20.80 7.15 -9.75
N TRP A 52 21.54 6.06 -9.53
CA TRP A 52 21.37 5.20 -8.35
C TRP A 52 21.65 5.91 -7.04
N GLU A 53 22.60 6.85 -7.01
CA GLU A 53 22.91 7.62 -5.81
C GLU A 53 21.72 8.49 -5.40
N ARG A 54 21.12 9.18 -6.37
CA ARG A 54 19.89 9.98 -6.16
C ARG A 54 18.76 9.10 -5.67
N LEU A 55 18.54 7.94 -6.29
CA LEU A 55 17.46 7.00 -5.91
C LEU A 55 17.63 6.53 -4.48
N ILE A 56 18.84 6.07 -4.11
CA ILE A 56 19.19 5.61 -2.76
C ILE A 56 19.03 6.73 -1.74
N HIS A 57 19.54 7.93 -2.06
CA HIS A 57 19.43 9.10 -1.19
C HIS A 57 17.95 9.45 -0.91
N THR A 58 17.14 9.52 -1.95
CA THR A 58 15.69 9.81 -1.84
C THR A 58 14.97 8.73 -1.03
N ALA A 59 15.28 7.45 -1.25
CA ALA A 59 14.70 6.36 -0.49
C ALA A 59 15.01 6.46 1.02
N ARG A 60 16.24 6.88 1.37
CA ARG A 60 16.64 7.13 2.76
C ARG A 60 15.89 8.31 3.37
N GLN A 61 15.80 9.43 2.65
CA GLN A 61 15.05 10.61 3.11
C GLN A 61 13.57 10.29 3.38
N LEU A 62 12.95 9.49 2.54
CA LEU A 62 11.55 9.07 2.66
C LEU A 62 11.35 7.89 3.62
N ARG A 63 12.42 7.31 4.17
CA ARG A 63 12.38 6.10 5.02
C ARG A 63 11.67 4.91 4.35
N VAL A 64 12.03 4.64 3.10
CA VAL A 64 11.46 3.54 2.30
C VAL A 64 12.57 2.67 1.69
N THR A 65 13.74 2.67 2.31
CA THR A 65 14.93 1.94 1.86
C THR A 65 14.64 0.43 1.79
N ASN A 66 13.93 -0.10 2.78
CA ASN A 66 13.59 -1.52 2.83
C ASN A 66 12.61 -1.91 1.72
N ALA A 67 11.66 -1.04 1.37
CA ALA A 67 10.77 -1.26 0.25
C ALA A 67 11.52 -1.29 -1.09
N LEU A 68 12.43 -0.33 -1.30
CA LEU A 68 13.26 -0.29 -2.50
C LEU A 68 14.16 -1.53 -2.59
N TYR A 69 14.87 -1.88 -1.50
CA TYR A 69 15.69 -3.09 -1.45
C TYR A 69 14.90 -4.34 -1.80
N PHE A 70 13.78 -4.55 -1.11
CA PHE A 70 12.97 -5.75 -1.28
C PHE A 70 12.48 -5.91 -2.72
N MET A 71 11.97 -4.84 -3.32
CA MET A 71 11.46 -4.86 -4.70
C MET A 71 12.56 -5.07 -5.72
N LEU A 72 13.73 -4.44 -5.57
CA LEU A 72 14.89 -4.63 -6.45
C LEU A 72 15.47 -6.03 -6.31
N ALA A 73 15.66 -6.54 -5.09
CA ALA A 73 16.15 -7.88 -4.84
C ALA A 73 15.20 -8.94 -5.40
N SER A 74 13.89 -8.76 -5.21
CA SER A 74 12.87 -9.65 -5.78
C SER A 74 12.88 -9.61 -7.31
N THR A 75 13.04 -8.43 -7.92
CA THR A 75 13.13 -8.31 -9.37
C THR A 75 14.38 -9.02 -9.91
N ARG A 76 15.52 -8.86 -9.24
CA ARG A 76 16.75 -9.57 -9.58
C ARG A 76 16.59 -11.08 -9.49
N ASN A 77 16.06 -11.56 -8.36
CA ASN A 77 15.95 -13.00 -8.10
C ASN A 77 14.93 -13.71 -9.00
N LEU A 78 13.81 -13.07 -9.28
CA LEU A 78 12.69 -13.69 -10.01
C LEU A 78 12.74 -13.44 -11.52
N LEU A 79 13.23 -12.27 -11.94
CA LEU A 79 13.20 -11.84 -13.33
C LEU A 79 14.60 -11.70 -13.95
N GLY A 80 15.66 -12.02 -13.20
CA GLY A 80 17.04 -11.95 -13.69
C GLY A 80 17.52 -10.53 -13.99
N LEU A 81 17.03 -9.52 -13.23
CA LEU A 81 17.47 -8.14 -13.42
C LEU A 81 18.99 -8.03 -13.22
N ALA A 82 19.69 -7.48 -14.21
CA ALA A 82 21.10 -7.14 -14.10
C ALA A 82 21.26 -5.91 -13.20
N LEU A 83 21.60 -6.13 -11.94
CA LEU A 83 21.79 -5.10 -10.92
C LEU A 83 23.11 -5.34 -10.20
N ASP A 84 23.90 -4.28 -10.02
CA ASP A 84 25.18 -4.34 -9.33
C ASP A 84 24.98 -4.70 -7.83
N ASP A 85 25.84 -5.60 -7.34
CA ASP A 85 25.85 -6.01 -5.94
C ASP A 85 26.05 -4.85 -4.97
N LYS A 86 26.83 -3.82 -5.38
CA LYS A 86 27.05 -2.62 -4.56
C LYS A 86 25.77 -1.84 -4.33
N THR A 87 24.91 -1.74 -5.34
CA THR A 87 23.61 -1.07 -5.24
C THR A 87 22.71 -1.78 -4.23
N LEU A 88 22.61 -3.11 -4.31
CA LEU A 88 21.84 -3.87 -3.32
C LEU A 88 22.45 -3.82 -1.92
N ALA A 89 23.77 -3.89 -1.82
CA ALA A 89 24.46 -3.79 -0.54
C ALA A 89 24.21 -2.44 0.16
N ALA A 90 24.19 -1.33 -0.61
CA ALA A 90 23.93 0.00 -0.09
C ALA A 90 22.49 0.20 0.45
N LEU A 91 21.55 -0.65 0.02
CA LEU A 91 20.14 -0.63 0.40
C LEU A 91 19.80 -1.70 1.44
N ARG A 92 20.73 -2.61 1.75
CA ARG A 92 20.44 -3.80 2.55
C ARG A 92 19.91 -3.42 3.93
N PRO A 93 18.75 -3.99 4.34
CA PRO A 93 18.21 -3.76 5.67
C PRO A 93 19.17 -4.23 6.77
N ALA A 94 19.20 -3.53 7.89
CA ALA A 94 19.93 -3.99 9.08
C ALA A 94 19.29 -5.26 9.68
N ASP A 95 17.94 -5.33 9.61
CA ASP A 95 17.15 -6.49 10.02
C ASP A 95 16.64 -7.25 8.79
N ASN A 96 17.13 -8.45 8.60
CA ASN A 96 16.75 -9.35 7.51
C ASN A 96 15.62 -10.33 7.90
N GLU A 97 15.18 -10.39 9.16
CA GLU A 97 14.17 -11.35 9.62
C GLU A 97 12.80 -11.16 8.96
N MET A 98 12.52 -9.94 8.50
CA MET A 98 11.27 -9.62 7.84
C MET A 98 11.21 -10.02 6.36
N ILE A 99 12.36 -10.27 5.72
CA ILE A 99 12.42 -10.62 4.29
C ILE A 99 11.60 -11.88 3.97
N PRO A 100 11.77 -13.03 4.66
CA PRO A 100 10.98 -14.23 4.37
C PRO A 100 9.47 -14.03 4.59
N ARG A 101 9.11 -13.17 5.54
CA ARG A 101 7.69 -12.82 5.78
C ARG A 101 7.13 -11.98 4.62
N ALA A 102 7.90 -11.02 4.12
CA ALA A 102 7.53 -10.21 2.96
C ALA A 102 7.41 -11.08 1.69
N GLU A 103 8.31 -12.04 1.49
CA GLU A 103 8.23 -13.00 0.39
C GLU A 103 6.98 -13.87 0.50
N THR A 104 6.71 -14.44 1.67
CA THR A 104 5.47 -15.20 1.92
C THR A 104 4.24 -14.36 1.63
N LEU A 105 4.26 -13.08 2.00
CA LEU A 105 3.18 -12.16 1.76
C LEU A 105 2.98 -11.88 0.26
N MET A 106 4.08 -11.72 -0.48
CA MET A 106 4.09 -11.45 -1.91
C MET A 106 3.49 -12.59 -2.75
N PHE A 107 3.75 -13.84 -2.35
CA PHE A 107 3.29 -15.02 -3.08
C PHE A 107 2.01 -15.65 -2.55
N SER A 108 1.53 -15.23 -1.36
CA SER A 108 0.28 -15.79 -0.83
C SER A 108 -0.93 -15.29 -1.62
N ARG A 109 -1.69 -16.20 -2.23
CA ARG A 109 -3.06 -15.91 -2.68
C ARG A 109 -3.92 -15.64 -1.45
N ARG A 110 -4.15 -14.38 -1.13
CA ARG A 110 -5.03 -14.03 -0.02
C ARG A 110 -6.35 -13.55 -0.56
N GLY A 111 -7.43 -14.17 -0.09
CA GLY A 111 -8.76 -13.63 -0.26
C GLY A 111 -8.77 -12.19 0.28
N GLU A 112 -9.26 -11.27 -0.51
CA GLU A 112 -9.32 -9.84 -0.23
C GLU A 112 -10.05 -9.57 1.08
N MET A 113 -9.31 -9.48 2.19
CA MET A 113 -9.85 -8.77 3.35
C MET A 113 -9.62 -7.29 3.12
N ASN A 114 -10.73 -6.56 3.04
CA ASN A 114 -10.73 -5.12 2.80
C ASN A 114 -9.74 -4.44 3.77
N ILE A 115 -8.71 -3.80 3.22
CA ILE A 115 -7.62 -3.07 3.91
C ILE A 115 -8.11 -2.20 5.08
N HIS A 116 -9.35 -1.78 5.01
CA HIS A 116 -9.99 -0.93 6.00
C HIS A 116 -10.50 -1.68 7.24
N ILE A 117 -10.88 -2.94 7.07
CA ILE A 117 -11.25 -3.81 8.20
C ILE A 117 -9.97 -4.20 8.94
N SER A 118 -8.90 -4.46 8.21
CA SER A 118 -7.62 -4.82 8.76
C SER A 118 -7.04 -3.71 9.66
N ARG A 119 -7.14 -2.45 9.28
CA ARG A 119 -6.70 -1.31 10.10
C ARG A 119 -7.53 -1.14 11.38
N LEU A 120 -8.84 -1.38 11.33
CA LEU A 120 -9.71 -1.32 12.51
C LEU A 120 -9.35 -2.38 13.57
N PHE A 121 -8.94 -3.58 13.14
CA PHE A 121 -8.59 -4.66 14.05
C PHE A 121 -7.12 -4.63 14.50
N GLY A 122 -6.20 -4.06 13.69
CA GLY A 122 -4.77 -3.94 14.01
C GLY A 122 -4.44 -2.89 15.08
N GLU A 123 -5.31 -1.91 15.31
CA GLU A 123 -5.08 -0.87 16.32
C GLU A 123 -5.24 -1.43 17.74
N LYS A 124 -4.22 -1.25 18.59
CA LYS A 124 -4.23 -1.73 19.98
C LYS A 124 -5.10 -0.87 20.91
N LYS A 125 -5.24 0.45 20.62
CA LYS A 125 -5.99 1.38 21.46
C LYS A 125 -7.44 1.53 20.98
N LEU A 126 -8.39 1.32 21.88
CA LEU A 126 -9.84 1.48 21.60
C LEU A 126 -10.18 2.89 21.08
N SER A 127 -9.52 3.92 21.61
CA SER A 127 -9.69 5.31 21.16
C SER A 127 -9.25 5.52 19.72
N ALA A 128 -8.19 4.85 19.25
CA ALA A 128 -7.74 4.89 17.87
C ALA A 128 -8.72 4.15 16.95
N LYS A 129 -9.25 2.99 17.38
CA LYS A 129 -10.30 2.27 16.65
C LYS A 129 -11.56 3.12 16.48
N LEU A 130 -12.02 3.77 17.55
CA LEU A 130 -13.18 4.65 17.50
C LEU A 130 -12.92 5.87 16.60
N ARG A 131 -11.76 6.50 16.68
CA ARG A 131 -11.38 7.63 15.83
C ARG A 131 -11.36 7.24 14.34
N HIS A 132 -10.79 6.09 14.01
CA HIS A 132 -10.80 5.57 12.64
C HIS A 132 -12.21 5.24 12.16
N PHE A 133 -13.03 4.64 13.01
CA PHE A 133 -14.42 4.34 12.72
C PHE A 133 -15.23 5.62 12.45
N PHE A 134 -15.12 6.62 13.32
CA PHE A 134 -15.85 7.89 13.16
C PHE A 134 -15.38 8.72 11.97
N ARG A 135 -14.06 8.79 11.71
CA ARG A 135 -13.54 9.44 10.49
C ARG A 135 -14.06 8.80 9.20
N ARG A 136 -14.34 7.51 9.25
CA ARG A 136 -14.86 6.79 8.10
C ARG A 136 -16.36 6.89 7.97
N LEU A 137 -17.06 6.91 9.08
CA LEU A 137 -18.52 7.10 9.12
C LEU A 137 -18.90 8.50 8.67
N LEU A 138 -18.12 9.50 9.10
CA LEU A 138 -18.33 10.93 8.88
C LEU A 138 -17.08 11.54 8.20
N PRO A 139 -16.82 11.26 6.92
CA PRO A 139 -15.72 11.90 6.21
C PRO A 139 -15.99 13.39 6.06
N ALA A 140 -14.92 14.16 5.85
CA ALA A 140 -15.00 15.60 5.63
C ALA A 140 -15.95 15.93 4.45
N LYS A 141 -16.62 17.07 4.54
CA LYS A 141 -17.62 17.52 3.53
C LYS A 141 -17.03 17.54 2.12
N GLU A 142 -15.77 17.95 2.00
CA GLU A 142 -15.01 18.00 0.75
C GLU A 142 -14.90 16.63 0.06
N THR A 143 -14.73 15.57 0.86
CA THR A 143 -14.67 14.19 0.35
C THR A 143 -16.03 13.70 -0.15
N MET A 144 -17.13 14.24 0.39
CA MET A 144 -18.49 13.87 -0.03
C MET A 144 -18.92 14.60 -1.32
N THR A 145 -18.38 15.78 -1.61
CA THR A 145 -18.65 16.52 -2.84
C THR A 145 -18.00 15.88 -4.06
N TYR A 146 -16.80 15.31 -3.93
CA TYR A 146 -16.13 14.55 -5.01
C TYR A 146 -16.93 13.35 -5.50
N ALA A 147 -17.72 12.73 -4.64
CA ALA A 147 -18.48 11.51 -4.96
C ALA A 147 -19.88 11.76 -5.56
N GLY A 148 -20.37 13.00 -5.60
CA GLY A 148 -21.79 13.24 -5.88
C GLY A 148 -22.18 14.42 -6.78
N GLY A 149 -21.23 15.15 -7.39
CA GLY A 149 -21.57 16.32 -8.24
C GLY A 149 -22.05 17.56 -7.46
N ALA A 150 -22.14 18.66 -8.14
CA ALA A 150 -22.14 20.02 -7.62
C ALA A 150 -23.44 20.53 -6.94
N ALA A 151 -23.92 19.88 -5.90
CA ALA A 151 -25.05 20.42 -5.11
C ALA A 151 -24.69 20.58 -3.63
N HIS A 152 -24.43 21.79 -3.18
CA HIS A 152 -24.04 22.15 -1.81
C HIS A 152 -25.23 22.40 -0.86
N THR A 153 -26.35 21.71 -1.03
CA THR A 153 -27.52 21.89 -0.15
C THR A 153 -27.41 21.04 1.11
N PRO A 154 -27.89 21.49 2.29
CA PRO A 154 -27.90 20.69 3.52
C PRO A 154 -28.60 19.33 3.35
N PHE A 155 -29.62 19.29 2.53
CA PHE A 155 -30.37 18.06 2.20
C PHE A 155 -29.52 17.05 1.39
N PHE A 156 -28.59 17.52 0.56
CA PHE A 156 -27.66 16.67 -0.17
C PHE A 156 -26.75 15.91 0.81
N TYR A 157 -26.19 16.59 1.80
CA TYR A 157 -25.30 15.96 2.77
C TYR A 157 -26.04 14.93 3.65
N THR A 158 -27.24 15.20 4.11
CA THR A 158 -28.05 14.24 4.88
C THR A 158 -28.34 12.98 4.07
N LYS A 159 -28.69 13.12 2.80
CA LYS A 159 -28.95 11.99 1.90
C LYS A 159 -27.66 11.21 1.59
N ALA A 160 -26.54 11.88 1.37
CA ALA A 160 -25.26 11.26 1.11
C ALA A 160 -24.73 10.47 2.33
N TYR A 161 -24.80 11.05 3.52
CA TYR A 161 -24.42 10.37 4.75
C TYR A 161 -25.34 9.18 5.08
N SER A 162 -26.66 9.31 4.89
CA SER A 162 -27.59 8.22 5.12
C SER A 162 -27.37 7.02 4.17
N ARG A 163 -27.12 7.28 2.88
CA ARG A 163 -26.72 6.25 1.92
C ARG A 163 -25.43 5.54 2.33
N ARG A 164 -24.44 6.33 2.77
CA ARG A 164 -23.16 5.80 3.21
C ARG A 164 -23.30 4.93 4.44
N ILE A 165 -24.06 5.37 5.43
CA ILE A 165 -24.32 4.59 6.64
C ILE A 165 -25.03 3.28 6.29
N LYS A 166 -26.09 3.33 5.47
CA LYS A 166 -26.77 2.13 4.98
C LYS A 166 -25.81 1.17 4.26
N TYR A 167 -24.95 1.69 3.40
CA TYR A 167 -23.93 0.89 2.72
C TYR A 167 -22.96 0.25 3.70
N LEU A 168 -22.45 1.01 4.67
CA LEU A 168 -21.51 0.51 5.68
C LEU A 168 -22.15 -0.55 6.58
N VAL A 169 -23.39 -0.33 7.04
CA VAL A 169 -24.14 -1.31 7.82
C VAL A 169 -24.40 -2.58 7.02
N LYS A 170 -24.84 -2.47 5.77
CA LYS A 170 -25.08 -3.62 4.91
C LYS A 170 -23.82 -4.40 4.57
N SER A 171 -22.69 -3.68 4.32
CA SER A 171 -21.43 -4.31 3.88
C SER A 171 -20.59 -4.84 5.04
N TYR A 172 -20.70 -4.21 6.22
CA TYR A 172 -19.82 -4.49 7.36
C TYR A 172 -20.54 -4.86 8.65
N GLY A 173 -21.83 -4.49 8.81
CA GLY A 173 -22.58 -4.70 10.05
C GLY A 173 -22.62 -6.17 10.46
N TRP A 174 -22.90 -7.06 9.53
CA TRP A 174 -22.92 -8.50 9.79
C TRP A 174 -21.53 -9.07 10.11
N LYS A 175 -20.48 -8.54 9.46
CA LYS A 175 -19.09 -8.95 9.74
C LYS A 175 -18.61 -8.49 11.11
N VAL A 176 -19.03 -7.30 11.55
CA VAL A 176 -18.72 -6.77 12.88
C VAL A 176 -19.49 -7.54 13.96
N LEU A 177 -20.76 -7.84 13.74
CA LEU A 177 -21.55 -8.68 14.66
C LEU A 177 -20.95 -10.10 14.80
N ARG A 178 -20.56 -10.72 13.69
CA ARG A 178 -19.89 -12.02 13.71
C ARG A 178 -18.52 -11.98 14.42
N SER A 179 -17.83 -10.83 14.40
CA SER A 179 -16.55 -10.68 15.09
C SER A 179 -16.65 -10.69 16.61
N THR A 180 -17.83 -10.43 17.15
CA THR A 180 -18.09 -10.47 18.60
C THR A 180 -18.30 -11.90 19.10
N PHE A 181 -18.66 -12.83 18.22
CA PHE A 181 -18.74 -14.27 18.52
C PHE A 181 -17.42 -14.92 18.06
N LYS A 182 -16.61 -15.42 19.01
CA LYS A 182 -15.30 -16.10 18.84
C LYS A 182 -15.25 -17.05 17.62
N ASP A 183 -15.14 -16.52 16.41
CA ASP A 183 -15.02 -17.30 15.20
C ASP A 183 -13.52 -17.53 14.92
N LYS A 184 -13.09 -18.78 14.85
CA LYS A 184 -11.70 -19.19 14.55
C LYS A 184 -11.18 -18.54 13.26
N THR A 185 -12.05 -18.36 12.28
CA THR A 185 -11.75 -17.67 11.01
C THR A 185 -11.31 -16.22 11.22
N LEU A 186 -11.91 -15.53 12.19
CA LEU A 186 -11.57 -14.14 12.54
C LEU A 186 -10.21 -14.02 13.24
N THR A 187 -9.89 -14.98 14.13
CA THR A 187 -8.59 -15.01 14.80
C THR A 187 -7.47 -15.17 13.76
N THR A 188 -7.64 -16.07 12.80
CA THR A 188 -6.69 -16.26 11.69
C THR A 188 -6.59 -15.00 10.80
N GLN A 189 -7.70 -14.33 10.52
CA GLN A 189 -7.72 -13.08 9.73
C GLN A 189 -7.06 -11.91 10.49
N ILE A 190 -7.22 -11.82 11.80
CA ILE A 190 -6.57 -10.82 12.64
C ILE A 190 -5.06 -11.06 12.65
N GLN A 191 -4.62 -12.33 12.79
CA GLN A 191 -3.21 -12.68 12.75
C GLN A 191 -2.58 -12.34 11.41
N GLN A 192 -3.21 -12.71 10.29
CA GLN A 192 -2.76 -12.34 8.95
C GLN A 192 -2.68 -10.82 8.74
N THR A 193 -3.60 -10.08 9.35
CA THR A 193 -3.59 -8.62 9.32
C THR A 193 -2.42 -8.03 10.08
N ASN A 194 -2.13 -8.58 11.26
CA ASN A 194 -1.00 -8.13 12.07
C ASN A 194 0.33 -8.41 11.36
N GLU A 195 0.46 -9.55 10.68
CA GLU A 195 1.62 -9.87 9.84
C GLU A 195 1.77 -8.88 8.68
N LYS A 196 0.68 -8.57 7.96
CA LYS A 196 0.69 -7.56 6.89
C LYS A 196 1.13 -6.18 7.40
N ASN A 197 0.63 -5.78 8.56
CA ASN A 197 0.99 -4.49 9.15
C ASN A 197 2.47 -4.47 9.57
N ALA A 198 2.97 -5.55 10.19
CA ALA A 198 4.37 -5.65 10.59
C ALA A 198 5.32 -5.57 9.38
N VAL A 199 5.01 -6.30 8.29
CA VAL A 199 5.78 -6.21 7.05
C VAL A 199 5.72 -4.80 6.45
N ARG A 200 4.54 -4.17 6.42
CA ARG A 200 4.39 -2.82 5.88
C ARG A 200 5.15 -1.78 6.70
N ASP A 201 5.11 -1.88 8.03
CA ASP A 201 5.81 -0.95 8.92
C ASP A 201 7.33 -1.11 8.76
N TRP A 202 7.83 -2.34 8.58
CA TRP A 202 9.21 -2.61 8.23
C TRP A 202 9.60 -2.06 6.85
N LEU A 203 8.75 -2.18 5.83
CA LEU A 203 9.01 -1.62 4.51
C LEU A 203 9.08 -0.08 4.51
N ALA A 204 8.41 0.56 5.47
CA ALA A 204 8.34 2.01 5.67
C ALA A 204 9.33 2.53 6.73
N SER A 205 10.45 1.82 6.95
CA SER A 205 11.49 2.18 7.91
C SER A 205 12.87 2.46 7.29
#